data_e1290afa1e2e07696b69109d5a1d1fc2
#
_entry.id   e1290afa1e2e07696b69109d5a1d1fc2
#
_cell.length_a   1.000
_cell.length_b   1.000
_cell.length_c   1.000
_cell.angle_alpha   90.00
_cell.angle_beta   90.00
_cell.angle_gamma   90.00
#
_symmetry.space_group_name_H-M   'P 1'
#
loop_
_entity.id
_entity.type
_entity.pdbx_description
1 polymer ?
#
loop_
_entity_poly.entity_id
_entity_poly.type
_entity_poly.pdbx_seq_one_letter_code
_entity_poly.pdbx_strand_id
1 'polypeptide(L)'
;MSAQKARAQAAEEAAIQDHGADQRPFRDGGAKAGCAPDTASRAHMIWVPGGSFLMGSNDFYREERPVRRESVGGFWVDSHPVTNAEFRRFVSATGYATTSERPPDPSMYRDADPSLLVPGSLVFRKPRRPVDLRDYRAWWEYVPGADWQHPEGPESTIDGRDDHPVVHVTYEDACAYAAWAGKELPIESEWEFAARGGLDGATYAWGEAFAPEGRAMANTWQGRFPWENLKLDGYEGTSPVDAFPPNGYGLYDMTGNVWEWTASSFIPLGAENFKKSCCVPSEPGGHVARRVVKGGSHLCAPNYCLRYRPAARQGEAVDTSACHIGFRCVVRMSEARVALAV
;
A
#
# COMPACT_ATOMS: atom_id res chain seq x y z
N MET A 1 4.21 -12.15 25.40
CA MET A 1 3.50 -11.57 24.25
C MET A 1 2.95 -10.15 24.48
N SER A 2 2.68 -9.70 25.69
CA SER A 2 1.97 -8.43 25.95
C SER A 2 2.83 -7.15 25.93
N ALA A 3 4.06 -7.20 26.44
CA ALA A 3 4.87 -5.98 26.62
C ALA A 3 5.53 -5.45 25.32
N GLN A 4 5.87 -6.32 24.39
CA GLN A 4 6.50 -5.94 23.14
C GLN A 4 5.49 -5.37 22.12
N LYS A 5 4.25 -5.92 22.11
CA LYS A 5 3.13 -5.38 21.32
C LYS A 5 2.71 -3.99 21.81
N ALA A 6 2.64 -3.79 23.12
CA ALA A 6 2.29 -2.50 23.71
C ALA A 6 3.33 -1.40 23.41
N ARG A 7 4.61 -1.76 23.33
CA ARG A 7 5.70 -0.81 23.01
C ARG A 7 5.73 -0.39 21.55
N ALA A 8 5.42 -1.28 20.61
CA ALA A 8 5.28 -0.95 19.18
C ALA A 8 4.08 -0.03 18.95
N GLN A 9 2.99 -0.26 19.66
CA GLN A 9 1.76 0.52 19.55
C GLN A 9 1.92 1.96 20.11
N ALA A 10 2.68 2.14 21.19
CA ALA A 10 2.98 3.46 21.75
C ALA A 10 3.90 4.31 20.86
N ALA A 11 4.77 3.69 20.06
CA ALA A 11 5.62 4.41 19.10
C ALA A 11 4.81 4.94 17.91
N GLU A 12 3.73 4.25 17.54
CA GLU A 12 2.82 4.63 16.45
C GLU A 12 1.86 5.75 16.89
N GLU A 13 1.42 5.74 18.15
CA GLU A 13 0.56 6.79 18.72
C GLU A 13 1.29 8.15 18.88
N ALA A 14 2.60 8.13 19.09
CA ALA A 14 3.41 9.36 19.20
C ALA A 14 3.68 10.05 17.85
N ALA A 15 3.54 9.33 16.73
CA ALA A 15 3.70 9.89 15.37
C ALA A 15 2.44 10.63 14.86
N ILE A 16 1.35 10.67 15.65
CA ILE A 16 0.04 11.20 15.25
C ILE A 16 -0.15 12.69 15.61
N GLN A 17 0.79 13.33 16.27
CA GLN A 17 0.64 14.74 16.64
C GLN A 17 1.34 15.67 15.66
N ASP A 18 0.49 16.47 15.03
CA ASP A 18 0.70 17.80 14.43
C ASP A 18 0.96 17.87 12.92
N HIS A 19 -0.01 18.44 12.19
CA HIS A 19 0.04 19.54 11.22
C HIS A 19 -1.23 19.63 10.36
N GLY A 20 -1.81 20.80 10.26
CA GLY A 20 -3.04 21.04 9.50
C GLY A 20 -2.85 21.89 8.25
N ALA A 21 -3.71 21.76 7.26
CA ALA A 21 -3.92 22.72 6.17
C ALA A 21 -5.21 22.58 5.34
N ASP A 22 -5.60 23.67 4.76
CA ASP A 22 -6.84 24.15 4.15
C ASP A 22 -7.18 23.54 2.76
N GLN A 23 -8.47 23.34 2.45
CA GLN A 23 -8.96 22.81 1.17
C GLN A 23 -9.64 23.88 0.32
N ARG A 24 -9.29 23.96 -0.97
CA ARG A 24 -10.10 24.58 -2.02
C ARG A 24 -10.53 23.53 -3.06
N PRO A 25 -11.73 23.70 -3.69
CA PRO A 25 -12.30 22.68 -4.57
C PRO A 25 -11.60 22.61 -5.92
N PHE A 26 -11.37 21.39 -6.37
CA PHE A 26 -10.81 21.05 -7.68
C PHE A 26 -11.74 21.50 -8.83
N ARG A 27 -11.21 22.20 -9.82
CA ARG A 27 -11.88 22.48 -11.08
C ARG A 27 -11.52 21.40 -12.11
N ASP A 28 -12.56 20.76 -12.64
CA ASP A 28 -12.48 19.83 -13.77
C ASP A 28 -11.80 20.47 -14.98
N GLY A 29 -10.67 19.93 -15.35
CA GLY A 29 -9.97 20.18 -16.62
C GLY A 29 -10.01 18.94 -17.47
N GLY A 30 -11.03 18.81 -18.32
CA GLY A 30 -11.24 17.64 -19.16
C GLY A 30 -10.16 17.44 -20.22
N ALA A 31 -9.29 16.46 -20.01
CA ALA A 31 -8.52 15.83 -21.07
C ALA A 31 -9.25 14.56 -21.52
N LYS A 32 -9.68 14.51 -22.77
CA LYS A 32 -10.25 13.30 -23.39
C LYS A 32 -9.14 12.25 -23.53
N ALA A 33 -9.02 11.37 -22.56
CA ALA A 33 -8.20 10.16 -22.69
C ALA A 33 -8.93 9.17 -23.62
N GLY A 34 -8.28 8.76 -24.70
CA GLY A 34 -8.75 7.71 -25.58
C GLY A 34 -8.84 6.38 -24.79
N CYS A 35 -10.03 5.83 -24.73
CA CYS A 35 -10.33 4.56 -24.06
C CYS A 35 -9.65 3.42 -24.82
N ALA A 36 -8.78 2.65 -24.15
CA ALA A 36 -8.24 1.41 -24.67
C ALA A 36 -9.34 0.32 -24.73
N PRO A 37 -9.31 -0.62 -25.68
CA PRO A 37 -10.38 -1.59 -25.85
C PRO A 37 -10.43 -2.63 -24.70
N ASP A 38 -11.64 -3.00 -24.33
CA ASP A 38 -12.11 -3.79 -23.16
C ASP A 38 -11.39 -5.13 -22.91
N THR A 39 -10.71 -5.71 -23.90
CA THR A 39 -10.02 -7.01 -23.78
C THR A 39 -8.55 -6.91 -23.37
N ALA A 40 -7.87 -5.80 -23.70
CA ALA A 40 -6.47 -5.58 -23.31
C ALA A 40 -6.32 -5.22 -21.82
N SER A 41 -7.37 -4.68 -21.22
CA SER A 41 -7.40 -4.23 -19.81
C SER A 41 -7.38 -5.40 -18.81
N ARG A 42 -7.66 -6.64 -19.22
CA ARG A 42 -7.74 -7.83 -18.35
C ARG A 42 -6.59 -8.82 -18.50
N ALA A 43 -5.59 -8.53 -19.32
CA ALA A 43 -4.38 -9.32 -19.37
C ALA A 43 -3.75 -9.31 -17.96
N HIS A 44 -3.42 -10.47 -17.43
CA HIS A 44 -2.88 -10.67 -16.07
C HIS A 44 -3.85 -10.41 -14.90
N MET A 45 -5.16 -10.33 -15.14
CA MET A 45 -6.14 -10.27 -14.06
C MET A 45 -6.73 -11.65 -13.76
N ILE A 46 -7.01 -11.90 -12.49
CA ILE A 46 -7.64 -13.12 -11.98
C ILE A 46 -9.05 -12.81 -11.51
N TRP A 47 -10.00 -13.65 -11.87
CA TRP A 47 -11.36 -13.57 -11.35
C TRP A 47 -11.41 -14.11 -9.93
N VAL A 48 -11.82 -13.27 -8.98
CA VAL A 48 -12.11 -13.64 -7.60
C VAL A 48 -13.64 -13.70 -7.46
N PRO A 49 -14.21 -14.88 -7.15
CA PRO A 49 -15.65 -15.00 -6.97
C PRO A 49 -16.08 -14.26 -5.71
N GLY A 50 -17.24 -13.61 -5.75
CA GLY A 50 -17.80 -12.98 -4.56
C GLY A 50 -18.08 -13.99 -3.44
N GLY A 51 -18.21 -13.52 -2.22
CA GLY A 51 -18.47 -14.36 -1.07
C GLY A 51 -18.47 -13.60 0.24
N SER A 52 -18.73 -14.31 1.34
CA SER A 52 -18.64 -13.79 2.71
C SER A 52 -17.43 -14.38 3.42
N PHE A 53 -16.75 -13.58 4.22
CA PHE A 53 -15.55 -13.98 4.96
C PHE A 53 -15.44 -13.28 6.30
N LEU A 54 -14.53 -13.73 7.14
CA LEU A 54 -14.18 -13.09 8.40
C LEU A 54 -13.05 -12.08 8.15
N MET A 55 -13.40 -10.79 8.13
CA MET A 55 -12.46 -9.69 7.95
C MET A 55 -11.86 -9.26 9.29
N GLY A 56 -10.55 -8.96 9.29
CA GLY A 56 -9.81 -8.49 10.46
C GLY A 56 -9.21 -9.61 11.30
N SER A 57 -8.67 -9.24 12.46
CA SER A 57 -8.10 -10.16 13.47
C SER A 57 -8.26 -9.57 14.87
N ASN A 58 -8.53 -10.43 15.87
CA ASN A 58 -8.53 -10.05 17.28
C ASN A 58 -7.17 -10.28 17.97
N ASP A 59 -6.20 -10.91 17.29
CA ASP A 59 -4.98 -11.45 17.91
C ASP A 59 -3.77 -10.54 17.79
N PHE A 60 -3.82 -9.56 16.84
CA PHE A 60 -2.67 -8.71 16.52
C PHE A 60 -2.92 -7.24 16.87
N TYR A 61 -2.98 -6.35 15.87
CA TYR A 61 -3.08 -4.92 16.12
C TYR A 61 -4.51 -4.48 16.42
N ARG A 62 -4.62 -3.41 17.20
CA ARG A 62 -5.91 -2.87 17.61
C ARG A 62 -6.77 -2.44 16.42
N GLU A 63 -6.16 -1.86 15.40
CA GLU A 63 -6.82 -1.38 14.18
C GLU A 63 -7.40 -2.48 13.31
N GLU A 64 -7.00 -3.74 13.51
CA GLU A 64 -7.55 -4.90 12.81
C GLU A 64 -8.88 -5.38 13.40
N ARG A 65 -9.23 -4.91 14.63
CA ARG A 65 -10.39 -5.36 15.40
C ARG A 65 -11.65 -4.54 15.10
N PRO A 66 -12.84 -5.08 15.37
CA PRO A 66 -13.11 -6.50 15.70
C PRO A 66 -13.10 -7.36 14.42
N VAL A 67 -12.93 -8.67 14.57
CA VAL A 67 -13.28 -9.62 13.50
C VAL A 67 -14.76 -9.45 13.21
N ARG A 68 -15.09 -9.28 11.91
CA ARG A 68 -16.46 -9.10 11.46
C ARG A 68 -16.71 -9.86 10.16
N ARG A 69 -17.96 -10.26 9.95
CA ARG A 69 -18.34 -10.87 8.68
C ARG A 69 -18.61 -9.78 7.66
N GLU A 70 -17.87 -9.86 6.55
CA GLU A 70 -18.02 -9.00 5.39
C GLU A 70 -18.41 -9.81 4.17
N SER A 71 -19.02 -9.15 3.18
CA SER A 71 -19.38 -9.77 1.90
C SER A 71 -18.90 -8.89 0.75
N VAL A 72 -18.32 -9.51 -0.26
CA VAL A 72 -17.86 -8.85 -1.48
C VAL A 72 -18.50 -9.45 -2.70
N GLY A 73 -18.80 -8.65 -3.71
CA GLY A 73 -19.20 -9.13 -5.03
C GLY A 73 -18.01 -9.78 -5.74
N GLY A 74 -18.27 -10.46 -6.86
CA GLY A 74 -17.17 -10.95 -7.71
C GLY A 74 -16.50 -9.81 -8.47
N PHE A 75 -15.18 -9.88 -8.62
CA PHE A 75 -14.36 -8.87 -9.28
C PHE A 75 -13.11 -9.49 -9.92
N TRP A 76 -12.55 -8.80 -10.89
CA TRP A 76 -11.23 -9.08 -11.43
C TRP A 76 -10.19 -8.30 -10.63
N VAL A 77 -9.05 -8.91 -10.33
CA VAL A 77 -7.93 -8.29 -9.63
C VAL A 77 -6.63 -8.58 -10.36
N ASP A 78 -5.71 -7.63 -10.41
CA ASP A 78 -4.37 -7.85 -10.94
C ASP A 78 -3.70 -9.00 -10.17
N SER A 79 -3.08 -9.94 -10.89
CA SER A 79 -2.44 -11.11 -10.29
C SER A 79 -1.28 -10.76 -9.35
N HIS A 80 -0.71 -9.59 -9.51
CA HIS A 80 0.42 -9.04 -8.75
C HIS A 80 0.31 -7.52 -8.60
N PRO A 81 1.11 -6.87 -7.76
CA PRO A 81 1.23 -5.42 -7.73
C PRO A 81 1.68 -4.87 -9.09
N VAL A 82 1.25 -3.65 -9.43
CA VAL A 82 1.69 -2.98 -10.67
C VAL A 82 3.21 -2.90 -10.73
N THR A 83 3.78 -3.38 -11.82
CA THR A 83 5.24 -3.43 -12.01
C THR A 83 5.82 -2.14 -12.59
N ASN A 84 7.14 -1.97 -12.47
CA ASN A 84 7.87 -0.87 -13.10
C ASN A 84 7.65 -0.82 -14.62
N ALA A 85 7.62 -1.97 -15.30
CA ALA A 85 7.35 -2.02 -16.74
C ALA A 85 5.93 -1.55 -17.07
N GLU A 86 4.94 -1.90 -16.27
CA GLU A 86 3.56 -1.48 -16.45
C GLU A 86 3.39 0.01 -16.18
N PHE A 87 3.99 0.51 -15.10
CA PHE A 87 3.94 1.93 -14.75
C PHE A 87 4.68 2.80 -15.79
N ARG A 88 5.82 2.33 -16.30
CA ARG A 88 6.55 2.98 -17.39
C ARG A 88 5.68 3.14 -18.65
N ARG A 89 4.86 2.16 -19.00
CA ARG A 89 3.91 2.26 -20.13
C ARG A 89 2.89 3.38 -19.91
N PHE A 90 2.37 3.49 -18.70
CA PHE A 90 1.46 4.58 -18.32
C PHE A 90 2.13 5.96 -18.49
N VAL A 91 3.29 6.14 -17.87
CA VAL A 91 4.06 7.40 -17.96
C VAL A 91 4.40 7.73 -19.40
N SER A 92 4.87 6.76 -20.21
CA SER A 92 5.20 6.97 -21.60
C SER A 92 4.00 7.35 -22.47
N ALA A 93 2.81 6.82 -22.15
CA ALA A 93 1.58 7.09 -22.91
C ALA A 93 0.93 8.44 -22.56
N THR A 94 1.17 8.95 -21.35
CA THR A 94 0.44 10.11 -20.80
C THR A 94 1.31 11.32 -20.52
N GLY A 95 2.62 11.14 -20.38
CA GLY A 95 3.53 12.16 -19.87
C GLY A 95 3.30 12.49 -18.40
N TYR A 96 2.68 11.55 -17.64
CA TYR A 96 2.38 11.75 -16.22
C TYR A 96 3.66 11.93 -15.40
N ALA A 97 3.71 12.98 -14.58
CA ALA A 97 4.73 13.16 -13.55
C ALA A 97 4.13 12.80 -12.18
N THR A 98 4.78 11.91 -11.46
CA THR A 98 4.33 11.48 -10.12
C THR A 98 4.47 12.60 -9.08
N THR A 99 3.82 12.45 -7.94
CA THR A 99 3.92 13.40 -6.84
C THR A 99 5.36 13.60 -6.38
N SER A 100 6.17 12.53 -6.34
CA SER A 100 7.58 12.59 -5.98
C SER A 100 8.48 13.33 -6.98
N GLU A 101 8.04 13.48 -8.24
CA GLU A 101 8.73 14.24 -9.28
C GLU A 101 8.34 15.73 -9.31
N ARG A 102 7.35 16.13 -8.50
CA ARG A 102 6.84 17.51 -8.41
C ARG A 102 7.26 18.16 -7.10
N PRO A 103 7.61 19.46 -7.07
CA PRO A 103 7.84 20.17 -5.80
C PRO A 103 6.57 20.12 -4.95
N PRO A 104 6.68 19.82 -3.64
CA PRO A 104 5.56 19.91 -2.70
C PRO A 104 5.00 21.34 -2.66
N ASP A 105 3.67 21.49 -2.52
CA ASP A 105 3.04 22.79 -2.34
C ASP A 105 3.40 23.36 -0.95
N PRO A 106 4.14 24.49 -0.88
CA PRO A 106 4.53 25.08 0.41
C PRO A 106 3.36 25.44 1.32
N SER A 107 2.17 25.67 0.76
CA SER A 107 0.99 26.00 1.54
C SER A 107 0.47 24.82 2.38
N MET A 108 0.77 23.59 1.94
CA MET A 108 0.43 22.35 2.63
C MET A 108 1.41 22.01 3.77
N TYR A 109 2.64 22.56 3.73
CA TYR A 109 3.74 22.19 4.63
C TYR A 109 4.37 23.44 5.27
N ARG A 110 3.55 24.25 5.96
CA ARG A 110 3.92 25.57 6.47
C ARG A 110 5.09 25.58 7.45
N ASP A 111 5.25 24.48 8.20
CA ASP A 111 6.30 24.33 9.22
C ASP A 111 7.47 23.45 8.74
N ALA A 112 7.46 23.03 7.48
CA ALA A 112 8.56 22.25 6.91
C ALA A 112 9.78 23.14 6.63
N ASP A 113 10.96 22.54 6.76
CA ASP A 113 12.19 23.18 6.28
C ASP A 113 12.07 23.43 4.76
N PRO A 114 12.23 24.69 4.28
CA PRO A 114 12.14 25.01 2.87
C PRO A 114 13.09 24.19 1.98
N SER A 115 14.21 23.72 2.51
CA SER A 115 15.14 22.86 1.79
C SER A 115 14.60 21.46 1.48
N LEU A 116 13.54 21.02 2.19
CA LEU A 116 12.84 19.76 1.95
C LEU A 116 11.64 19.91 0.99
N LEU A 117 11.27 21.15 0.62
CA LEU A 117 10.19 21.41 -0.36
C LEU A 117 10.70 21.29 -1.81
N VAL A 118 11.41 20.22 -2.08
CA VAL A 118 11.94 19.85 -3.39
C VAL A 118 11.40 18.47 -3.78
N PRO A 119 11.32 18.13 -5.08
CA PRO A 119 10.92 16.78 -5.51
C PRO A 119 11.74 15.70 -4.81
N GLY A 120 11.08 14.67 -4.32
CA GLY A 120 11.73 13.59 -3.59
C GLY A 120 10.74 12.68 -2.88
N SER A 121 11.26 11.71 -2.17
CA SER A 121 10.45 10.69 -1.49
C SER A 121 11.16 10.09 -0.28
N LEU A 122 10.42 9.32 0.52
CA LEU A 122 10.96 8.61 1.69
C LEU A 122 11.70 7.34 1.27
N VAL A 123 12.96 7.27 1.64
CA VAL A 123 13.85 6.13 1.38
C VAL A 123 14.26 5.48 2.69
N PHE A 124 14.16 4.16 2.75
CA PHE A 124 14.70 3.39 3.87
C PHE A 124 16.23 3.33 3.78
N ARG A 125 16.89 3.73 4.86
CA ARG A 125 18.35 3.64 5.03
C ARG A 125 18.66 2.68 6.16
N LYS A 126 19.20 1.51 5.83
CA LYS A 126 19.58 0.52 6.82
C LYS A 126 20.69 1.04 7.75
N PRO A 127 20.44 1.23 9.06
CA PRO A 127 21.48 1.63 10.00
C PRO A 127 22.59 0.60 10.10
N ARG A 128 23.80 1.02 10.36
CA ARG A 128 24.96 0.11 10.52
C ARG A 128 25.01 -0.59 11.88
N ARG A 129 24.19 -0.18 12.84
CA ARG A 129 24.13 -0.68 14.22
C ARG A 129 22.70 -0.60 14.77
N PRO A 130 22.43 -1.29 15.88
CA PRO A 130 21.15 -1.17 16.57
C PRO A 130 20.78 0.29 16.88
N VAL A 131 19.51 0.63 16.67
CA VAL A 131 18.92 1.93 16.96
C VAL A 131 17.65 1.77 17.82
N ASP A 132 17.19 2.86 18.43
CA ASP A 132 15.91 2.85 19.15
C ASP A 132 14.76 2.75 18.14
N LEU A 133 13.96 1.68 18.22
CA LEU A 133 12.82 1.43 17.33
C LEU A 133 11.68 2.43 17.49
N ARG A 134 11.74 3.31 18.49
CA ARG A 134 10.78 4.42 18.67
C ARG A 134 11.14 5.66 17.84
N ASP A 135 12.37 5.76 17.37
CA ASP A 135 12.81 6.87 16.51
C ASP A 135 12.94 6.39 15.05
N TYR A 136 11.84 6.43 14.32
CA TYR A 136 11.78 6.04 12.91
C TYR A 136 12.71 6.86 12.01
N ARG A 137 13.11 8.08 12.41
CA ARG A 137 14.06 8.92 11.67
C ARG A 137 15.46 8.31 11.62
N ALA A 138 15.74 7.30 12.43
CA ALA A 138 17.00 6.58 12.40
C ALA A 138 17.16 5.71 11.12
N TRP A 139 16.08 5.46 10.37
CA TRP A 139 16.09 4.64 9.13
C TRP A 139 15.21 5.19 8.01
N TRP A 140 14.44 6.26 8.23
CA TRP A 140 13.73 6.96 7.16
C TRP A 140 14.39 8.29 6.85
N GLU A 141 14.66 8.52 5.58
CA GLU A 141 15.25 9.73 5.04
C GLU A 141 14.40 10.27 3.90
N TYR A 142 14.07 11.56 3.91
CA TYR A 142 13.53 12.21 2.72
C TYR A 142 14.70 12.51 1.78
N VAL A 143 14.69 11.88 0.61
CA VAL A 143 15.78 11.96 -0.36
C VAL A 143 15.34 12.77 -1.56
N PRO A 144 15.91 13.97 -1.79
CA PRO A 144 15.68 14.73 -3.00
C PRO A 144 16.03 13.91 -4.25
N GLY A 145 15.13 13.93 -5.25
CA GLY A 145 15.29 13.17 -6.49
C GLY A 145 15.06 11.67 -6.36
N ALA A 146 14.55 11.18 -5.22
CA ALA A 146 14.03 9.82 -5.13
C ALA A 146 12.61 9.80 -5.70
N ASP A 147 12.37 8.91 -6.65
CA ASP A 147 11.10 8.69 -7.35
C ASP A 147 10.99 7.24 -7.81
N TRP A 148 9.96 6.91 -8.59
CA TRP A 148 9.74 5.55 -9.08
C TRP A 148 10.86 5.03 -10.02
N GLN A 149 11.61 5.93 -10.71
CA GLN A 149 12.74 5.58 -11.57
C GLN A 149 14.07 5.53 -10.79
N HIS A 150 14.15 6.25 -9.67
CA HIS A 150 15.33 6.43 -8.84
C HIS A 150 15.03 6.06 -7.36
N PRO A 151 14.73 4.77 -7.07
CA PRO A 151 14.12 4.38 -5.78
C PRO A 151 15.05 4.53 -4.57
N GLU A 152 16.35 4.57 -4.75
CA GLU A 152 17.32 4.86 -3.69
C GLU A 152 17.89 6.30 -3.75
N GLY A 153 17.34 7.15 -4.65
CA GLY A 153 17.78 8.53 -4.89
C GLY A 153 18.37 8.68 -6.30
N PRO A 154 18.78 9.92 -6.71
CA PRO A 154 19.03 10.30 -8.10
C PRO A 154 20.12 9.50 -8.82
N GLU A 155 21.04 8.89 -8.09
CA GLU A 155 22.10 8.03 -8.65
C GLU A 155 21.66 6.58 -8.86
N SER A 156 20.45 6.20 -8.43
CA SER A 156 19.91 4.85 -8.58
C SER A 156 19.08 4.72 -9.87
N THR A 157 18.87 3.49 -10.33
CA THR A 157 18.02 3.17 -11.48
C THR A 157 17.13 1.97 -11.20
N ILE A 158 16.11 1.79 -12.03
CA ILE A 158 15.27 0.57 -12.07
C ILE A 158 15.72 -0.40 -13.18
N ASP A 159 16.89 -0.23 -13.74
CA ASP A 159 17.43 -1.16 -14.74
C ASP A 159 17.52 -2.59 -14.19
N GLY A 160 16.94 -3.54 -14.94
CA GLY A 160 16.82 -4.92 -14.51
C GLY A 160 15.76 -5.17 -13.43
N ARG A 161 14.89 -4.19 -13.12
CA ARG A 161 13.79 -4.30 -12.16
C ARG A 161 12.42 -4.12 -12.83
N ASP A 162 12.27 -4.48 -14.10
CA ASP A 162 11.05 -4.30 -14.88
C ASP A 162 9.84 -5.04 -14.27
N ASP A 163 10.09 -6.21 -13.68
CA ASP A 163 9.14 -7.09 -13.01
C ASP A 163 9.02 -6.85 -11.49
N HIS A 164 9.73 -5.89 -10.94
CA HIS A 164 9.53 -5.46 -9.55
C HIS A 164 8.31 -4.53 -9.44
N PRO A 165 7.62 -4.50 -8.28
CA PRO A 165 6.55 -3.54 -8.06
C PRO A 165 7.05 -2.11 -8.15
N VAL A 166 6.26 -1.24 -8.75
CA VAL A 166 6.51 0.21 -8.70
C VAL A 166 6.35 0.71 -7.27
N VAL A 167 7.27 1.55 -6.84
CA VAL A 167 7.27 2.20 -5.52
C VAL A 167 7.40 3.72 -5.66
N HIS A 168 7.40 4.45 -4.56
CA HIS A 168 7.40 5.92 -4.54
C HIS A 168 6.18 6.56 -5.23
N VAL A 169 5.06 5.86 -5.19
CA VAL A 169 3.77 6.30 -5.73
C VAL A 169 2.83 6.66 -4.59
N THR A 170 2.20 7.83 -4.68
CA THR A 170 1.15 8.27 -3.76
C THR A 170 -0.19 7.64 -4.11
N TYR A 171 -1.20 7.88 -3.27
CA TYR A 171 -2.57 7.49 -3.58
C TYR A 171 -3.09 8.13 -4.89
N GLU A 172 -2.73 9.41 -5.15
CA GLU A 172 -3.09 10.12 -6.38
C GLU A 172 -2.47 9.44 -7.61
N ASP A 173 -1.17 9.09 -7.53
CA ASP A 173 -0.46 8.43 -8.63
C ASP A 173 -1.08 7.06 -8.96
N ALA A 174 -1.43 6.29 -7.91
CA ALA A 174 -2.09 5.00 -8.06
C ALA A 174 -3.49 5.13 -8.69
N CYS A 175 -4.27 6.15 -8.30
CA CYS A 175 -5.57 6.45 -8.90
C CYS A 175 -5.42 6.88 -10.37
N ALA A 176 -4.43 7.69 -10.70
CA ALA A 176 -4.17 8.14 -12.07
C ALA A 176 -3.83 6.96 -13.01
N TYR A 177 -2.95 6.06 -12.54
CA TYR A 177 -2.68 4.82 -13.26
C TYR A 177 -3.93 3.96 -13.45
N ALA A 178 -4.69 3.73 -12.37
CA ALA A 178 -5.90 2.90 -12.42
C ALA A 178 -6.91 3.46 -13.43
N ALA A 179 -7.17 4.77 -13.39
CA ALA A 179 -8.06 5.44 -14.34
C ALA A 179 -7.60 5.31 -15.80
N TRP A 180 -6.28 5.50 -16.07
CA TRP A 180 -5.72 5.31 -17.39
C TRP A 180 -5.89 3.86 -17.89
N ALA A 181 -5.67 2.89 -17.01
CA ALA A 181 -5.81 1.47 -17.33
C ALA A 181 -7.28 1.01 -17.45
N GLY A 182 -8.27 1.89 -17.20
CA GLY A 182 -9.69 1.50 -17.15
C GLY A 182 -10.01 0.59 -15.97
N LYS A 183 -9.29 0.73 -14.88
CA LYS A 183 -9.38 -0.05 -13.64
C LYS A 183 -9.66 0.88 -12.45
N GLU A 184 -9.75 0.30 -11.26
CA GLU A 184 -9.92 1.00 -9.99
C GLU A 184 -8.99 0.42 -8.92
N LEU A 185 -8.76 1.16 -7.83
CA LEU A 185 -8.14 0.57 -6.65
C LEU A 185 -9.16 -0.30 -5.90
N PRO A 186 -8.73 -1.43 -5.30
CA PRO A 186 -9.60 -2.26 -4.48
C PRO A 186 -10.05 -1.47 -3.24
N ILE A 187 -11.25 -1.71 -2.75
CA ILE A 187 -11.60 -1.35 -1.37
C ILE A 187 -10.95 -2.37 -0.42
N GLU A 188 -10.82 -1.99 0.85
CA GLU A 188 -10.13 -2.81 1.85
C GLU A 188 -10.69 -4.23 1.98
N SER A 189 -12.02 -4.39 1.94
CA SER A 189 -12.65 -5.70 2.04
C SER A 189 -12.41 -6.59 0.81
N GLU A 190 -12.38 -6.02 -0.39
CA GLU A 190 -12.03 -6.76 -1.63
C GLU A 190 -10.57 -7.21 -1.58
N TRP A 191 -9.68 -6.30 -1.17
CA TRP A 191 -8.26 -6.62 -1.04
C TRP A 191 -8.02 -7.76 -0.03
N GLU A 192 -8.62 -7.66 1.17
CA GLU A 192 -8.46 -8.69 2.21
C GLU A 192 -9.08 -10.02 1.81
N PHE A 193 -10.27 -10.01 1.19
CA PHE A 193 -10.90 -11.23 0.65
C PHE A 193 -9.99 -11.93 -0.38
N ALA A 194 -9.45 -11.16 -1.32
CA ALA A 194 -8.50 -11.66 -2.32
C ALA A 194 -7.23 -12.22 -1.67
N ALA A 195 -6.67 -11.50 -0.68
CA ALA A 195 -5.46 -11.91 0.03
C ALA A 195 -5.62 -13.23 0.81
N ARG A 196 -6.82 -13.50 1.34
CA ARG A 196 -7.09 -14.75 2.05
C ARG A 196 -7.08 -15.97 1.14
N GLY A 197 -7.26 -15.82 -0.16
CA GLY A 197 -7.13 -16.93 -1.11
C GLY A 197 -8.05 -18.12 -0.82
N GLY A 198 -9.23 -17.89 -0.18
CA GLY A 198 -10.15 -18.94 0.26
C GLY A 198 -9.87 -19.50 1.66
N LEU A 199 -8.82 -19.06 2.33
CA LEU A 199 -8.47 -19.47 3.72
C LEU A 199 -9.10 -18.51 4.73
N ASP A 200 -10.40 -18.71 5.03
CA ASP A 200 -11.13 -17.85 5.96
C ASP A 200 -10.56 -17.94 7.38
N GLY A 201 -10.21 -16.78 7.96
CA GLY A 201 -9.67 -16.68 9.32
C GLY A 201 -8.19 -17.05 9.49
N ALA A 202 -7.50 -17.56 8.47
CA ALA A 202 -6.09 -17.92 8.58
C ALA A 202 -5.19 -16.71 8.87
N THR A 203 -4.09 -16.96 9.58
CA THR A 203 -3.13 -15.92 9.98
C THR A 203 -2.42 -15.32 8.77
N TYR A 204 -1.94 -16.14 7.85
CA TYR A 204 -1.24 -15.73 6.63
C TYR A 204 -2.04 -16.08 5.38
N ALA A 205 -1.67 -15.50 4.25
CA ALA A 205 -2.29 -15.76 2.96
C ALA A 205 -2.13 -17.24 2.48
N TRP A 206 -1.27 -18.01 3.15
CA TRP A 206 -0.95 -19.42 2.87
C TRP A 206 -1.25 -20.36 4.04
N GLY A 207 -1.84 -19.92 5.14
CA GLY A 207 -2.20 -20.73 6.30
C GLY A 207 -1.70 -20.20 7.63
N GLU A 208 -1.39 -21.10 8.59
CA GLU A 208 -1.04 -20.70 9.95
C GLU A 208 0.46 -20.59 10.22
N ALA A 209 1.29 -21.33 9.48
CA ALA A 209 2.74 -21.32 9.67
C ALA A 209 3.40 -20.21 8.86
N PHE A 210 4.21 -19.35 9.49
CA PHE A 210 4.93 -18.28 8.80
C PHE A 210 5.86 -18.81 7.69
N ALA A 211 6.61 -19.86 8.00
CA ALA A 211 7.53 -20.51 7.05
C ALA A 211 7.27 -22.02 7.05
N PRO A 212 6.25 -22.52 6.30
CA PRO A 212 5.98 -23.95 6.21
C PRO A 212 7.22 -24.67 5.67
N GLU A 213 7.63 -25.71 6.40
CA GLU A 213 8.83 -26.52 6.05
C GLU A 213 10.12 -25.68 5.89
N GLY A 214 10.17 -24.51 6.54
CA GLY A 214 11.32 -23.58 6.43
C GLY A 214 11.33 -22.74 5.14
N ARG A 215 10.29 -22.83 4.31
CA ARG A 215 10.18 -22.09 3.04
C ARG A 215 9.69 -20.66 3.26
N ALA A 216 10.40 -19.70 2.68
CA ALA A 216 9.90 -18.33 2.59
C ALA A 216 8.68 -18.26 1.66
N MET A 217 7.59 -17.66 2.13
CA MET A 217 6.32 -17.55 1.39
C MET A 217 6.04 -16.14 0.90
N ALA A 218 6.84 -15.17 1.34
CA ALA A 218 6.73 -13.76 0.97
C ALA A 218 8.06 -13.05 1.21
N ASN A 219 8.29 -11.95 0.50
CA ASN A 219 9.41 -11.07 0.74
C ASN A 219 9.15 -10.24 2.01
N THR A 220 9.89 -10.54 3.08
CA THR A 220 9.78 -9.86 4.38
C THR A 220 11.17 -9.66 4.98
N TRP A 221 11.30 -8.81 5.98
CA TRP A 221 12.56 -8.60 6.68
C TRP A 221 12.95 -9.81 7.53
N GLN A 222 14.18 -10.29 7.38
CA GLN A 222 14.68 -11.46 8.08
C GLN A 222 15.92 -11.12 8.90
N GLY A 223 15.76 -11.13 10.19
CA GLY A 223 16.79 -10.72 11.14
C GLY A 223 16.29 -9.60 12.04
N ARG A 224 17.19 -8.78 12.54
CA ARG A 224 16.88 -7.73 13.51
C ARG A 224 16.67 -6.38 12.79
N PHE A 225 15.42 -6.05 12.54
CA PHE A 225 15.07 -4.75 11.97
C PHE A 225 15.53 -3.60 12.90
N PRO A 226 16.04 -2.48 12.37
CA PRO A 226 16.26 -2.15 10.95
C PRO A 226 17.73 -2.33 10.47
N TRP A 227 18.64 -2.90 11.31
CA TRP A 227 20.09 -2.90 11.02
C TRP A 227 20.64 -4.21 10.46
N GLU A 228 19.95 -5.34 10.66
CA GLU A 228 20.39 -6.64 10.20
C GLU A 228 19.29 -7.29 9.35
N ASN A 229 19.57 -7.45 8.06
CA ASN A 229 18.77 -8.27 7.17
C ASN A 229 19.62 -9.45 6.70
N LEU A 230 19.16 -10.66 7.03
CA LEU A 230 19.87 -11.92 6.71
C LEU A 230 19.62 -12.37 5.27
N LYS A 231 18.64 -11.79 4.57
CA LYS A 231 18.28 -12.08 3.17
C LYS A 231 18.05 -13.57 2.92
N LEU A 232 17.42 -14.27 3.86
CA LEU A 232 17.17 -15.72 3.73
C LEU A 232 16.16 -16.03 2.62
N ASP A 233 15.35 -15.04 2.24
CA ASP A 233 14.41 -15.06 1.11
C ASP A 233 15.08 -14.70 -0.23
N GLY A 234 16.34 -14.24 -0.20
CA GLY A 234 17.13 -13.86 -1.38
C GLY A 234 17.14 -12.35 -1.66
N TYR A 235 16.36 -11.53 -0.94
CA TYR A 235 16.16 -10.11 -1.27
C TYR A 235 16.52 -9.17 -0.12
N GLU A 236 16.99 -7.98 -0.43
CA GLU A 236 17.19 -6.89 0.54
C GLU A 236 16.14 -5.79 0.45
N GLY A 237 15.66 -5.52 -0.75
CA GLY A 237 14.58 -4.58 -1.09
C GLY A 237 13.38 -5.31 -1.67
N THR A 238 12.73 -4.72 -2.67
CA THR A 238 11.67 -5.38 -3.42
C THR A 238 12.18 -6.60 -4.18
N SER A 239 11.30 -7.54 -4.48
CA SER A 239 11.54 -8.70 -5.33
C SER A 239 10.70 -8.64 -6.60
N PRO A 240 11.01 -9.43 -7.66
CA PRO A 240 10.09 -9.69 -8.75
C PRO A 240 8.72 -10.14 -8.22
N VAL A 241 7.64 -9.74 -8.89
CA VAL A 241 6.26 -9.94 -8.39
C VAL A 241 5.77 -11.38 -8.40
N ASP A 242 6.53 -12.32 -8.92
CA ASP A 242 6.24 -13.76 -8.95
C ASP A 242 7.30 -14.61 -8.24
N ALA A 243 8.21 -13.96 -7.47
CA ALA A 243 9.31 -14.63 -6.79
C ALA A 243 8.85 -15.62 -5.70
N PHE A 244 7.64 -15.42 -5.16
CA PHE A 244 7.06 -16.25 -4.10
C PHE A 244 5.79 -16.94 -4.58
N PRO A 245 5.36 -18.05 -3.91
CA PRO A 245 4.17 -18.78 -4.32
C PRO A 245 2.91 -17.91 -4.26
N PRO A 246 1.99 -18.06 -5.22
CA PRO A 246 0.69 -17.40 -5.17
C PRO A 246 -0.18 -18.00 -4.05
N ASN A 247 -1.21 -17.25 -3.63
CA ASN A 247 -2.23 -17.74 -2.73
C ASN A 247 -3.24 -18.68 -3.45
N GLY A 248 -4.27 -19.14 -2.73
CA GLY A 248 -5.25 -20.09 -3.26
C GLY A 248 -6.11 -19.57 -4.43
N TYR A 249 -6.14 -18.27 -4.70
CA TYR A 249 -6.74 -17.68 -5.89
C TYR A 249 -5.76 -17.47 -7.05
N GLY A 250 -4.47 -17.78 -6.86
CA GLY A 250 -3.43 -17.55 -7.86
C GLY A 250 -2.85 -16.13 -7.84
N LEU A 251 -3.04 -15.38 -6.74
CA LEU A 251 -2.56 -14.02 -6.57
C LEU A 251 -1.20 -14.01 -5.88
N TYR A 252 -0.24 -13.30 -6.47
CA TYR A 252 1.12 -13.13 -5.96
C TYR A 252 1.23 -11.91 -5.06
N ASP A 253 2.17 -11.95 -4.12
CA ASP A 253 2.57 -10.82 -3.26
C ASP A 253 1.39 -10.15 -2.53
N MET A 254 0.36 -10.93 -2.17
CA MET A 254 -0.74 -10.40 -1.36
C MET A 254 -0.27 -10.01 0.05
N THR A 255 0.92 -10.44 0.47
CA THR A 255 1.57 -10.01 1.71
C THR A 255 3.08 -9.97 1.51
N GLY A 256 3.76 -9.03 2.15
CA GLY A 256 5.17 -8.75 1.91
C GLY A 256 5.41 -7.90 0.67
N ASN A 257 6.63 -7.84 0.18
CA ASN A 257 7.14 -7.06 -0.93
C ASN A 257 6.85 -5.55 -0.78
N VAL A 258 5.64 -5.09 -1.09
CA VAL A 258 5.23 -3.70 -0.92
C VAL A 258 3.86 -3.59 -0.24
N TRP A 259 3.66 -2.53 0.56
CA TRP A 259 2.33 -2.08 0.94
C TRP A 259 1.52 -1.69 -0.29
N GLU A 260 0.23 -1.93 -0.25
CA GLU A 260 -0.65 -1.61 -1.37
C GLU A 260 -1.76 -0.64 -0.99
N TRP A 261 -1.87 0.45 -1.76
CA TRP A 261 -2.95 1.41 -1.63
C TRP A 261 -4.32 0.78 -1.86
N THR A 262 -5.29 1.14 -1.02
CA THR A 262 -6.71 0.83 -1.24
C THR A 262 -7.54 2.11 -1.32
N ALA A 263 -8.73 2.02 -1.93
CA ALA A 263 -9.67 3.14 -2.01
C ALA A 263 -10.34 3.48 -0.68
N SER A 264 -10.19 2.64 0.36
CA SER A 264 -10.85 2.81 1.64
C SER A 264 -10.20 3.90 2.48
N SER A 265 -11.01 4.80 3.06
CA SER A 265 -10.54 5.78 4.05
C SER A 265 -10.13 5.07 5.35
N PHE A 266 -9.00 5.49 5.91
CA PHE A 266 -8.60 5.03 7.23
C PHE A 266 -9.29 5.85 8.32
N ILE A 267 -10.10 5.19 9.14
CA ILE A 267 -10.79 5.78 10.29
C ILE A 267 -10.12 5.21 11.54
N PRO A 268 -9.45 6.04 12.37
CA PRO A 268 -8.89 5.59 13.64
C PRO A 268 -9.99 5.07 14.58
N LEU A 269 -9.67 4.06 15.39
CA LEU A 269 -10.57 3.54 16.41
C LEU A 269 -10.94 4.64 17.43
N GLY A 270 -12.23 4.79 17.69
CA GLY A 270 -12.77 5.84 18.58
C GLY A 270 -13.29 7.08 17.85
N ALA A 271 -13.03 7.21 16.55
CA ALA A 271 -13.63 8.24 15.70
C ALA A 271 -15.04 7.88 15.18
N GLU A 272 -15.59 6.74 15.60
CA GLU A 272 -16.88 6.20 15.13
C GLU A 272 -18.09 7.06 15.51
N ASN A 273 -17.92 8.03 16.43
CA ASN A 273 -18.97 8.97 16.83
C ASN A 273 -19.09 10.22 15.94
N PHE A 274 -18.25 10.38 14.94
CA PHE A 274 -18.48 11.40 13.92
C PHE A 274 -19.59 10.91 12.99
N LYS A 275 -20.79 11.43 13.19
CA LYS A 275 -21.96 11.19 12.34
C LYS A 275 -21.53 11.33 10.88
N LYS A 276 -21.92 10.37 10.03
CA LYS A 276 -21.86 10.46 8.57
C LYS A 276 -22.54 11.74 8.12
N SER A 277 -21.78 12.82 8.04
CA SER A 277 -22.20 14.04 7.35
C SER A 277 -21.59 13.98 5.96
N CYS A 278 -22.41 14.03 4.95
CA CYS A 278 -21.97 14.17 3.55
C CYS A 278 -21.25 15.51 3.30
N CYS A 279 -21.16 16.35 4.32
CA CYS A 279 -20.40 17.59 4.37
C CYS A 279 -19.68 17.62 5.72
N VAL A 280 -18.55 16.93 5.83
CA VAL A 280 -17.64 17.14 6.96
C VAL A 280 -16.98 18.49 6.70
N PRO A 281 -17.26 19.54 7.52
CA PRO A 281 -16.43 20.73 7.48
C PRO A 281 -15.00 20.30 7.83
N SER A 282 -14.04 20.77 7.05
CA SER A 282 -12.63 20.67 7.40
C SER A 282 -12.47 21.20 8.82
N GLU A 283 -12.04 20.35 9.77
CA GLU A 283 -11.65 20.85 11.09
C GLU A 283 -10.58 21.94 10.88
N PRO A 284 -10.61 23.03 11.68
CA PRO A 284 -9.54 24.01 11.67
C PRO A 284 -8.28 23.37 12.28
N GLY A 285 -7.43 22.84 11.44
CA GLY A 285 -6.22 22.07 11.76
C GLY A 285 -6.12 20.92 10.76
N GLY A 286 -5.99 21.23 9.44
CA GLY A 286 -6.08 20.35 8.30
C GLY A 286 -5.31 19.05 8.42
N HIS A 287 -5.96 17.97 8.84
CA HIS A 287 -5.37 16.64 8.76
C HIS A 287 -5.39 16.17 7.31
N VAL A 288 -4.22 15.80 6.79
CA VAL A 288 -4.12 15.14 5.49
C VAL A 288 -4.98 13.87 5.52
N ALA A 289 -5.83 13.69 4.52
CA ALA A 289 -6.68 12.50 4.42
C ALA A 289 -5.81 11.25 4.41
N ARG A 290 -6.25 10.18 5.11
CA ARG A 290 -5.51 8.92 5.15
C ARG A 290 -6.30 7.82 4.46
N ARG A 291 -5.59 6.97 3.73
CA ARG A 291 -6.14 5.76 3.10
C ARG A 291 -5.56 4.51 3.75
N VAL A 292 -6.33 3.42 3.68
CA VAL A 292 -5.84 2.13 4.16
C VAL A 292 -4.83 1.58 3.16
N VAL A 293 -3.66 1.19 3.66
CA VAL A 293 -2.70 0.33 2.95
C VAL A 293 -2.72 -1.06 3.56
N LYS A 294 -2.51 -2.08 2.73
CA LYS A 294 -2.62 -3.50 3.08
C LYS A 294 -1.36 -4.29 2.72
N GLY A 295 -1.21 -5.47 3.32
CA GLY A 295 -0.22 -6.48 2.92
C GLY A 295 1.12 -6.44 3.65
N GLY A 296 1.52 -5.31 4.21
CA GLY A 296 2.89 -5.15 4.71
C GLY A 296 3.90 -5.06 3.56
N SER A 297 5.19 -5.05 3.87
CA SER A 297 6.25 -4.94 2.86
C SER A 297 7.49 -5.73 3.25
N HIS A 298 8.50 -5.72 2.40
CA HIS A 298 9.83 -6.27 2.66
C HIS A 298 10.52 -5.68 3.92
N LEU A 299 10.01 -4.56 4.45
CA LEU A 299 10.50 -3.96 5.70
C LEU A 299 9.77 -4.46 6.95
N CYS A 300 8.73 -5.28 6.81
CA CYS A 300 8.00 -5.85 7.94
C CYS A 300 8.75 -7.01 8.56
N ALA A 301 8.98 -6.94 9.88
CA ALA A 301 9.82 -7.86 10.65
C ALA A 301 9.14 -8.34 11.94
N PRO A 302 9.43 -9.56 12.43
CA PRO A 302 8.86 -10.08 13.66
C PRO A 302 9.14 -9.25 14.92
N ASN A 303 10.25 -8.53 14.93
CA ASN A 303 10.65 -7.69 16.08
C ASN A 303 10.12 -6.25 16.02
N TYR A 304 9.50 -5.85 14.88
CA TYR A 304 9.02 -4.49 14.67
C TYR A 304 7.60 -4.45 14.13
N CYS A 305 7.35 -5.02 12.95
CA CYS A 305 6.09 -4.89 12.22
C CYS A 305 5.59 -6.26 11.74
N LEU A 306 4.57 -6.84 12.39
CA LEU A 306 3.97 -8.13 12.02
C LEU A 306 2.81 -7.94 11.02
N ARG A 307 2.96 -7.07 10.00
CA ARG A 307 1.86 -6.71 9.11
C ARG A 307 1.85 -7.43 7.76
N TYR A 308 2.70 -8.42 7.54
CA TYR A 308 2.64 -9.33 6.37
C TYR A 308 1.54 -10.39 6.54
N ARG A 309 0.28 -9.92 6.73
CA ARG A 309 -0.91 -10.74 6.98
C ARG A 309 -2.14 -10.12 6.30
N PRO A 310 -3.11 -10.92 5.79
CA PRO A 310 -4.30 -10.39 5.15
C PRO A 310 -5.10 -9.40 6.00
N ALA A 311 -5.23 -9.68 7.32
CA ALA A 311 -5.96 -8.83 8.24
C ALA A 311 -5.25 -7.51 8.57
N ALA A 312 -3.92 -7.44 8.38
CA ALA A 312 -3.16 -6.26 8.72
C ALA A 312 -3.57 -5.05 7.87
N ARG A 313 -3.61 -3.89 8.52
CA ARG A 313 -3.96 -2.61 7.89
C ARG A 313 -3.16 -1.48 8.54
N GLN A 314 -2.91 -0.44 7.77
CA GLN A 314 -2.29 0.79 8.25
C GLN A 314 -2.94 1.97 7.54
N GLY A 315 -3.03 3.12 8.21
CA GLY A 315 -3.46 4.35 7.56
C GLY A 315 -2.25 5.13 7.09
N GLU A 316 -2.16 5.42 5.80
CA GLU A 316 -1.14 6.30 5.25
C GLU A 316 -1.75 7.59 4.71
N ALA A 317 -1.04 8.72 4.87
CA ALA A 317 -1.44 9.99 4.30
C ALA A 317 -1.43 9.89 2.76
N VAL A 318 -2.43 10.47 2.11
CA VAL A 318 -2.64 10.32 0.65
C VAL A 318 -1.49 10.86 -0.19
N ASP A 319 -0.68 11.75 0.37
CA ASP A 319 0.49 12.38 -0.22
C ASP A 319 1.81 11.67 0.12
N THR A 320 1.76 10.58 0.90
CA THR A 320 2.95 9.79 1.23
C THR A 320 3.44 9.02 0.02
N SER A 321 4.71 9.21 -0.35
CA SER A 321 5.45 8.34 -1.25
C SER A 321 6.64 7.73 -0.51
N ALA A 322 6.89 6.43 -0.71
CA ALA A 322 7.98 5.73 -0.04
C ALA A 322 8.45 4.50 -0.82
N CYS A 323 9.69 4.08 -0.58
CA CYS A 323 10.34 2.95 -1.27
C CYS A 323 9.72 1.57 -1.02
N HIS A 324 8.62 1.48 -0.28
CA HIS A 324 7.97 0.22 0.09
C HIS A 324 6.43 0.27 -0.07
N ILE A 325 5.91 1.28 -0.79
CA ILE A 325 4.47 1.44 -1.05
C ILE A 325 4.24 1.42 -2.56
N GLY A 326 3.39 0.50 -3.01
CA GLY A 326 2.90 0.34 -4.36
C GLY A 326 1.38 0.15 -4.36
N PHE A 327 0.84 -0.57 -5.35
CA PHE A 327 -0.60 -0.83 -5.47
C PHE A 327 -0.88 -1.92 -6.52
N ARG A 328 -2.11 -2.47 -6.48
CA ARG A 328 -2.71 -3.26 -7.56
C ARG A 328 -4.10 -2.76 -7.87
N CYS A 329 -4.65 -3.13 -9.03
CA CYS A 329 -5.95 -2.66 -9.47
C CYS A 329 -6.98 -3.78 -9.54
N VAL A 330 -8.26 -3.36 -9.58
CA VAL A 330 -9.42 -4.23 -9.76
C VAL A 330 -10.32 -3.72 -10.89
N VAL A 331 -11.15 -4.62 -11.42
CA VAL A 331 -12.29 -4.29 -12.29
C VAL A 331 -13.52 -4.95 -11.71
N ARG A 332 -14.51 -4.14 -11.36
CA ARG A 332 -15.80 -4.62 -10.86
C ARG A 332 -16.77 -4.90 -12.01
N MET A 333 -17.63 -5.90 -11.83
CA MET A 333 -18.71 -6.12 -12.78
C MET A 333 -19.76 -5.00 -12.59
N SER A 334 -20.12 -4.31 -13.66
CA SER A 334 -21.26 -3.39 -13.60
C SER A 334 -22.55 -4.19 -13.36
N GLU A 335 -23.44 -3.69 -12.51
CA GLU A 335 -24.73 -4.33 -12.18
C GLU A 335 -25.53 -4.70 -13.44
N ALA A 336 -25.41 -3.95 -14.53
CA ALA A 336 -26.05 -4.23 -15.82
C ALA A 336 -25.56 -5.54 -16.49
N ARG A 337 -24.39 -6.07 -16.14
CA ARG A 337 -23.87 -7.33 -16.71
C ARG A 337 -24.18 -8.56 -15.85
N VAL A 338 -24.50 -8.38 -14.57
CA VAL A 338 -24.92 -9.48 -13.69
C VAL A 338 -26.31 -9.98 -14.09
N ALA A 339 -27.20 -9.10 -14.56
CA ALA A 339 -28.55 -9.45 -14.98
C ALA A 339 -28.63 -10.27 -16.30
N LEU A 340 -27.53 -10.41 -17.05
CA LEU A 340 -27.47 -11.18 -18.31
C LEU A 340 -26.80 -12.55 -18.16
N ALA A 341 -26.31 -12.88 -16.95
CA ALA A 341 -25.60 -14.14 -16.68
C ALA A 341 -26.37 -15.11 -15.75
N VAL A 342 -27.65 -14.81 -15.45
CA VAL A 342 -28.58 -15.68 -14.68
C VAL A 342 -29.61 -16.35 -15.61
#